data_6eb8e48d649e0a9343983a3b15fb3d62
#
_entry.id   6eb8e48d649e0a9343983a3b15fb3d62
#
_cell.length_a   1.000
_cell.length_b   1.000
_cell.length_c   1.000
_cell.angle_alpha   90.00
_cell.angle_beta   90.00
_cell.angle_gamma   90.00
#
_symmetry.space_group_name_H-M   'P 1'
#
loop_
_entity.id
_entity.type
_entity.pdbx_description
1 polymer ?
#
loop_
_entity_poly.entity_id
_entity_poly.type
_entity_poly.pdbx_seq_one_letter_code
_entity_poly.pdbx_strand_id
1 'polypeptide(L)'
;KSVPLYYDGRIITGLTTTTDFFGNDIYISKRREDGTWGTAVPFDVVNTAGKDKSPFLHQDSETLYFVSQCTKERPGVGGLDIFYIRQQKDGSWSEPKNIGYPINSESDELGLFVSIDGEVAYFSSRVGGDWNIFSFELYEEARPQSVALLKGVLKDENGSPVSNATIEVAYEGSDEITHVKVNGDDGKYAAIVKTEKKQDVMVTVKKEGHAFDSKLIAKEDFGKKDVTIRGKDLDVKKLVVGEAYTINDILYATSSAVLSDKSKFILKGFARFLIENETIKVGIQGHTDDVGDDNRNLKLSEDRALSVKQYLVSLGVEANRLTSKGFGETMPNVPNDSEQNRAKNRRTDFVIEGM
;
A
#
# COMPACT_ATOMS: atom_id res chain seq x y z
N LYS A 1 6.16 17.06 21.44
CA LYS A 1 6.14 17.33 19.98
C LYS A 1 5.72 16.04 19.31
N SER A 2 4.50 16.00 18.77
CA SER A 2 3.99 14.85 18.03
C SER A 2 4.74 14.67 16.72
N VAL A 3 5.15 13.43 16.42
CA VAL A 3 5.74 13.08 15.14
C VAL A 3 4.59 12.85 14.15
N PRO A 4 4.61 13.50 12.98
CA PRO A 4 3.55 13.29 11.99
C PRO A 4 3.62 11.89 11.41
N LEU A 5 2.49 11.18 11.41
CA LEU A 5 2.30 9.95 10.66
C LEU A 5 1.60 10.28 9.35
N TYR A 6 2.18 9.87 8.23
CA TYR A 6 1.61 10.04 6.88
C TYR A 6 0.88 8.78 6.47
N TYR A 7 -0.38 8.90 6.11
CA TYR A 7 -1.13 7.84 5.47
C TYR A 7 -2.15 8.42 4.49
N ASP A 8 -2.16 7.93 3.25
CA ASP A 8 -3.21 8.06 2.23
C ASP A 8 -3.82 9.46 2.06
N GLY A 9 -3.00 10.51 2.01
CA GLY A 9 -3.54 11.86 1.83
C GLY A 9 -4.55 12.30 2.91
N ARG A 10 -4.95 11.42 3.80
CA ARG A 10 -5.77 11.70 4.99
C ARG A 10 -4.86 11.68 6.20
N ILE A 11 -4.48 12.83 6.61
CA ILE A 11 -3.44 12.93 7.60
C ILE A 11 -4.11 13.16 8.96
N ILE A 12 -4.11 12.12 9.77
CA ILE A 12 -4.23 12.29 11.20
C ILE A 12 -2.82 12.42 11.73
N THR A 13 -2.42 13.60 12.06
CA THR A 13 -1.11 13.83 12.64
C THR A 13 -1.26 14.69 13.83
N GLY A 14 -0.59 14.28 14.86
CA GLY A 14 -0.53 15.05 16.05
C GLY A 14 -1.80 14.94 16.87
N LEU A 15 -2.09 13.74 17.35
CA LEU A 15 -2.80 13.63 18.59
C LEU A 15 -1.92 14.26 19.66
N THR A 16 -2.38 15.33 20.27
CA THR A 16 -1.67 16.04 21.32
C THR A 16 -2.52 16.08 22.54
N THR A 17 -1.92 15.97 23.70
CA THR A 17 -2.59 16.25 24.97
C THR A 17 -2.30 17.69 25.35
N THR A 18 -3.33 18.45 25.66
CA THR A 18 -3.19 19.76 26.32
C THR A 18 -3.65 19.61 27.76
N THR A 19 -2.99 20.36 28.65
CA THR A 19 -3.45 20.50 30.04
C THR A 19 -4.25 21.79 30.12
N ASP A 20 -5.54 21.68 30.26
CA ASP A 20 -6.38 22.82 30.59
C ASP A 20 -6.80 22.80 32.07
N PHE A 21 -7.68 23.71 32.48
CA PHE A 21 -8.09 23.85 33.87
C PHE A 21 -8.85 22.62 34.43
N PHE A 22 -9.31 21.68 33.58
CA PHE A 22 -10.17 20.56 33.94
C PHE A 22 -9.51 19.17 33.77
N GLY A 23 -8.31 19.09 33.21
CA GLY A 23 -7.62 17.82 33.02
C GLY A 23 -6.75 17.77 31.76
N ASN A 24 -6.47 16.57 31.29
CA ASN A 24 -5.78 16.32 30.05
C ASN A 24 -6.77 15.78 29.04
N ASP A 25 -6.88 16.45 27.89
CA ASP A 25 -7.73 16.02 26.78
C ASP A 25 -6.88 15.67 25.55
N ILE A 26 -7.45 14.82 24.70
CA ILE A 26 -6.87 14.45 23.41
C ILE A 26 -7.48 15.34 22.32
N TYR A 27 -6.61 15.97 21.55
CA TYR A 27 -6.99 16.82 20.42
C TYR A 27 -6.53 16.19 19.11
N ILE A 28 -7.31 16.40 18.06
CA ILE A 28 -7.00 15.96 16.70
C ILE A 28 -6.75 17.17 15.80
N SER A 29 -5.69 17.14 15.01
CA SER A 29 -5.42 18.10 13.97
C SER A 29 -5.18 17.37 12.65
N LYS A 30 -5.78 17.87 11.57
CA LYS A 30 -5.60 17.32 10.22
C LYS A 30 -4.59 18.15 9.45
N ARG A 31 -3.71 17.48 8.72
CA ARG A 31 -2.78 18.16 7.82
C ARG A 31 -3.52 18.54 6.54
N ARG A 32 -3.28 19.73 6.02
CA ARG A 32 -3.85 20.24 4.78
C ARG A 32 -3.04 19.76 3.57
N GLU A 33 -3.60 19.90 2.38
CA GLU A 33 -2.91 19.55 1.13
C GLU A 33 -1.60 20.33 0.91
N ASP A 34 -1.53 21.57 1.39
CA ASP A 34 -0.34 22.41 1.36
C ASP A 34 0.75 22.00 2.38
N GLY A 35 0.51 20.93 3.12
CA GLY A 35 1.42 20.41 4.13
C GLY A 35 1.35 21.13 5.49
N THR A 36 0.54 22.16 5.65
CA THR A 36 0.30 22.83 6.93
C THR A 36 -0.68 22.07 7.80
N TRP A 37 -0.70 22.36 9.10
CA TRP A 37 -1.62 21.77 10.06
C TRP A 37 -2.88 22.60 10.21
N GLY A 38 -4.02 21.93 10.27
CA GLY A 38 -5.28 22.54 10.65
C GLY A 38 -5.31 22.90 12.14
N THR A 39 -6.33 23.65 12.55
CA THR A 39 -6.58 23.90 13.98
C THR A 39 -6.88 22.59 14.69
N ALA A 40 -6.23 22.35 15.83
CA ALA A 40 -6.54 21.23 16.69
C ALA A 40 -7.92 21.42 17.31
N VAL A 41 -8.74 20.37 17.27
CA VAL A 41 -10.08 20.35 17.88
C VAL A 41 -10.16 19.21 18.90
N PRO A 42 -10.96 19.33 19.97
CA PRO A 42 -11.17 18.26 20.93
C PRO A 42 -11.62 16.98 20.21
N PHE A 43 -11.14 15.84 20.68
CA PHE A 43 -11.56 14.54 20.16
C PHE A 43 -12.61 13.91 21.09
N ASP A 44 -13.84 14.40 20.99
CA ASP A 44 -14.94 14.12 21.94
C ASP A 44 -15.30 12.63 22.04
N VAL A 45 -14.94 11.82 21.05
CA VAL A 45 -15.13 10.34 21.09
C VAL A 45 -14.36 9.71 22.24
N VAL A 46 -13.20 10.27 22.60
CA VAL A 46 -12.31 9.72 23.63
C VAL A 46 -12.24 10.54 24.90
N ASN A 47 -12.57 11.83 24.82
CA ASN A 47 -12.48 12.72 25.97
C ASN A 47 -13.64 12.53 26.94
N THR A 48 -13.35 12.62 28.23
CA THR A 48 -14.31 12.56 29.36
C THR A 48 -14.10 13.75 30.30
N ALA A 49 -14.87 13.83 31.37
CA ALA A 49 -14.60 14.77 32.46
C ALA A 49 -13.32 14.43 33.26
N GLY A 50 -12.75 13.24 33.03
CA GLY A 50 -11.51 12.78 33.65
C GLY A 50 -10.26 13.17 32.86
N LYS A 51 -9.18 12.42 33.08
CA LYS A 51 -7.92 12.58 32.34
C LYS A 51 -7.87 11.64 31.16
N ASP A 52 -7.76 12.16 29.94
CA ASP A 52 -7.61 11.41 28.70
C ASP A 52 -6.30 11.80 28.03
N LYS A 53 -5.37 10.84 27.86
CA LYS A 53 -4.00 11.14 27.44
C LYS A 53 -3.29 10.00 26.74
N SER A 54 -2.02 10.21 26.38
CA SER A 54 -1.12 9.21 25.76
C SER A 54 -1.71 8.52 24.54
N PRO A 55 -2.29 9.26 23.56
CA PRO A 55 -2.82 8.64 22.36
C PRO A 55 -1.72 8.01 21.53
N PHE A 56 -1.96 6.82 21.02
CA PHE A 56 -1.14 6.11 20.06
C PHE A 56 -2.01 5.60 18.91
N LEU A 57 -1.93 6.27 17.76
CA LEU A 57 -2.55 5.80 16.54
C LEU A 57 -1.62 4.78 15.90
N HIS A 58 -2.09 3.55 15.74
CA HIS A 58 -1.34 2.50 15.07
C HIS A 58 -1.15 2.82 13.58
N GLN A 59 -0.15 2.19 12.94
CA GLN A 59 0.18 2.40 11.53
C GLN A 59 -0.93 1.96 10.57
N ASP A 60 -1.89 1.15 11.01
CA ASP A 60 -3.10 0.84 10.23
C ASP A 60 -4.00 2.06 10.00
N SER A 61 -3.75 3.16 10.75
CA SER A 61 -4.49 4.42 10.72
C SER A 61 -5.97 4.29 11.12
N GLU A 62 -6.37 3.14 11.62
CA GLU A 62 -7.76 2.82 11.98
C GLU A 62 -7.90 2.46 13.46
N THR A 63 -6.81 2.11 14.16
CA THR A 63 -6.83 1.73 15.58
C THR A 63 -6.09 2.76 16.42
N LEU A 64 -6.81 3.41 17.32
CA LEU A 64 -6.26 4.35 18.30
C LEU A 64 -6.31 3.73 19.69
N TYR A 65 -5.16 3.67 20.33
CA TYR A 65 -5.03 3.36 21.76
C TYR A 65 -4.82 4.66 22.52
N PHE A 66 -5.37 4.73 23.72
CA PHE A 66 -5.23 5.90 24.59
C PHE A 66 -5.38 5.51 26.04
N VAL A 67 -5.02 6.39 26.92
CA VAL A 67 -5.17 6.21 28.36
C VAL A 67 -6.27 7.13 28.86
N SER A 68 -7.17 6.58 29.67
CA SER A 68 -8.27 7.34 30.26
C SER A 68 -8.41 7.04 31.74
N GLN A 69 -8.77 8.05 32.52
CA GLN A 69 -9.08 7.90 33.93
C GLN A 69 -10.39 7.14 34.10
N CYS A 70 -10.38 6.12 34.96
CA CYS A 70 -11.58 5.36 35.30
C CYS A 70 -12.57 6.24 36.02
N THR A 71 -13.79 6.35 35.49
CA THR A 71 -14.89 7.14 36.01
C THR A 71 -16.19 6.31 35.94
N LYS A 72 -17.30 6.87 36.41
CA LYS A 72 -18.60 6.23 36.23
C LYS A 72 -19.01 6.15 34.74
N GLU A 73 -18.61 7.12 33.95
CA GLU A 73 -18.88 7.20 32.50
C GLU A 73 -17.99 6.25 31.71
N ARG A 74 -16.74 6.05 32.17
CA ARG A 74 -15.78 5.15 31.59
C ARG A 74 -15.22 4.20 32.65
N PRO A 75 -15.93 3.12 32.95
CA PRO A 75 -15.49 2.15 33.96
C PRO A 75 -14.22 1.42 33.49
N GLY A 76 -13.35 1.13 34.44
CA GLY A 76 -12.09 0.42 34.23
C GLY A 76 -11.69 -0.44 35.40
N VAL A 77 -10.40 -0.84 35.43
CA VAL A 77 -9.83 -1.72 36.46
C VAL A 77 -9.23 -0.91 37.60
N GLY A 78 -8.62 0.24 37.30
CA GLY A 78 -7.89 1.00 38.30
C GLY A 78 -7.91 2.51 38.08
N GLY A 79 -6.75 3.16 38.21
CA GLY A 79 -6.58 4.62 38.14
C GLY A 79 -6.69 5.13 36.69
N LEU A 80 -5.61 4.96 35.95
CA LEU A 80 -5.51 5.28 34.53
C LEU A 80 -5.35 3.99 33.73
N ASP A 81 -6.36 3.67 32.94
CA ASP A 81 -6.42 2.46 32.15
C ASP A 81 -6.18 2.72 30.65
N ILE A 82 -5.67 1.73 29.94
CA ILE A 82 -5.53 1.71 28.49
C ILE A 82 -6.84 1.29 27.85
N PHE A 83 -7.29 2.10 26.88
CA PHE A 83 -8.46 1.85 26.05
C PHE A 83 -8.07 1.86 24.58
N TYR A 84 -8.96 1.34 23.72
CA TYR A 84 -8.81 1.46 22.27
C TYR A 84 -10.16 1.73 21.60
N ILE A 85 -10.08 2.40 20.44
CA ILE A 85 -11.19 2.61 19.50
C ILE A 85 -10.75 2.25 18.10
N ARG A 86 -11.71 1.97 17.22
CA ARG A 86 -11.47 1.69 15.81
C ARG A 86 -12.27 2.58 14.90
N GLN A 87 -11.64 3.08 13.86
CA GLN A 87 -12.33 3.77 12.79
C GLN A 87 -13.12 2.77 11.95
N GLN A 88 -14.37 3.10 11.66
CA GLN A 88 -15.27 2.30 10.86
C GLN A 88 -15.20 2.73 9.37
N LYS A 89 -15.77 1.93 8.48
CA LYS A 89 -15.75 2.21 7.03
C LYS A 89 -16.42 3.54 6.64
N ASP A 90 -17.37 4.02 7.42
CA ASP A 90 -18.04 5.30 7.24
C ASP A 90 -17.24 6.49 7.81
N GLY A 91 -16.07 6.22 8.38
CA GLY A 91 -15.19 7.22 9.00
C GLY A 91 -15.53 7.56 10.44
N SER A 92 -16.60 7.01 11.02
CA SER A 92 -16.91 7.12 12.45
C SER A 92 -15.94 6.28 13.30
N TRP A 93 -15.90 6.54 14.60
CA TRP A 93 -15.11 5.76 15.53
C TRP A 93 -16.03 4.91 16.41
N SER A 94 -15.54 3.73 16.79
CA SER A 94 -16.26 2.87 17.73
C SER A 94 -16.28 3.46 19.13
N GLU A 95 -17.16 2.93 19.99
CA GLU A 95 -17.09 3.19 21.41
C GLU A 95 -15.77 2.71 22.00
N PRO A 96 -15.21 3.43 23.02
CA PRO A 96 -14.00 3.01 23.72
C PRO A 96 -14.17 1.67 24.42
N LYS A 97 -13.20 0.78 24.19
CA LYS A 97 -13.09 -0.51 24.85
C LYS A 97 -11.89 -0.55 25.76
N ASN A 98 -12.09 -0.94 27.03
CA ASN A 98 -11.00 -1.20 27.96
C ASN A 98 -10.21 -2.41 27.52
N ILE A 99 -8.88 -2.34 27.53
CA ILE A 99 -8.02 -3.46 27.12
C ILE A 99 -8.02 -4.58 28.16
N GLY A 100 -8.45 -4.30 29.39
CA GLY A 100 -8.73 -5.29 30.43
C GLY A 100 -7.51 -5.81 31.20
N TYR A 101 -7.82 -6.62 32.22
CA TYR A 101 -6.81 -7.34 33.01
C TYR A 101 -6.19 -8.48 32.16
N PRO A 102 -4.88 -8.79 32.30
CA PRO A 102 -3.93 -8.26 33.30
C PRO A 102 -3.14 -7.02 32.85
N ILE A 103 -3.46 -6.45 31.70
CA ILE A 103 -2.74 -5.28 31.15
C ILE A 103 -3.09 -4.05 31.98
N ASN A 104 -4.39 -3.75 32.11
CA ASN A 104 -4.87 -2.79 33.06
C ASN A 104 -4.94 -3.42 34.46
N SER A 105 -4.49 -2.68 35.46
CA SER A 105 -4.39 -3.10 36.86
C SER A 105 -5.06 -2.09 37.78
N GLU A 106 -4.97 -2.30 39.11
CA GLU A 106 -5.42 -1.30 40.10
C GLU A 106 -4.52 -0.05 40.11
N SER A 107 -3.35 -0.11 39.43
CA SER A 107 -2.39 0.99 39.31
C SER A 107 -2.71 1.88 38.09
N ASP A 108 -1.80 2.82 37.82
CA ASP A 108 -1.85 3.63 36.59
C ASP A 108 -1.07 2.94 35.46
N GLU A 109 -1.67 2.85 34.29
CA GLU A 109 -1.03 2.45 33.03
C GLU A 109 -0.85 3.65 32.10
N LEU A 110 0.26 3.70 31.36
CA LEU A 110 0.60 4.81 30.44
C LEU A 110 1.31 4.31 29.19
N GLY A 111 1.17 5.08 28.10
CA GLY A 111 2.09 5.07 26.98
C GLY A 111 2.15 3.76 26.23
N LEU A 112 1.01 3.23 25.76
CA LEU A 112 1.00 2.05 24.93
C LEU A 112 1.66 2.32 23.56
N PHE A 113 2.49 1.39 23.12
CA PHE A 113 3.01 1.27 21.77
C PHE A 113 2.75 -0.15 21.26
N VAL A 114 2.27 -0.28 20.04
CA VAL A 114 2.00 -1.59 19.40
C VAL A 114 2.92 -1.76 18.21
N SER A 115 3.48 -2.96 18.06
CA SER A 115 4.30 -3.32 16.92
C SER A 115 3.52 -3.22 15.59
N ILE A 116 4.24 -3.02 14.49
CA ILE A 116 3.63 -2.81 13.17
C ILE A 116 2.79 -3.99 12.68
N ASP A 117 3.14 -5.21 13.11
CA ASP A 117 2.36 -6.43 12.84
C ASP A 117 1.14 -6.58 13.75
N GLY A 118 1.01 -5.71 14.75
CA GLY A 118 -0.10 -5.71 15.70
C GLY A 118 -0.05 -6.79 16.77
N GLU A 119 1.03 -7.57 16.85
CA GLU A 119 1.09 -8.73 17.74
C GLU A 119 1.56 -8.38 19.15
N VAL A 120 2.56 -7.51 19.28
CA VAL A 120 3.19 -7.19 20.56
C VAL A 120 2.96 -5.72 20.93
N ALA A 121 2.57 -5.50 22.17
CA ALA A 121 2.44 -4.17 22.74
C ALA A 121 3.42 -3.96 23.90
N TYR A 122 3.83 -2.71 24.09
CA TYR A 122 4.67 -2.23 25.18
C TYR A 122 3.95 -1.09 25.89
N PHE A 123 3.97 -1.09 27.19
CA PHE A 123 3.33 -0.04 28.00
C PHE A 123 4.09 0.17 29.29
N SER A 124 3.82 1.30 29.95
CA SER A 124 4.35 1.58 31.29
C SER A 124 3.26 1.37 32.32
N SER A 125 3.58 0.70 33.41
CA SER A 125 2.68 0.55 34.56
C SER A 125 3.41 0.84 35.88
N ARG A 126 2.65 1.30 36.86
CA ARG A 126 3.16 1.63 38.21
C ARG A 126 2.99 0.50 39.20
N VAL A 127 2.91 -0.73 38.76
CA VAL A 127 2.82 -1.90 39.62
C VAL A 127 4.03 -1.96 40.56
N GLY A 128 3.75 -2.06 41.86
CA GLY A 128 4.81 -2.10 42.89
C GLY A 128 5.39 -0.72 43.31
N GLY A 129 4.77 0.37 42.83
CA GLY A 129 5.15 1.76 43.24
C GLY A 129 6.05 2.50 42.27
N ASP A 130 6.87 1.80 41.49
CA ASP A 130 7.75 2.38 40.47
C ASP A 130 7.22 2.15 39.05
N TRP A 131 7.57 3.07 38.15
CA TRP A 131 7.26 2.93 36.73
C TRP A 131 8.16 1.91 36.06
N ASN A 132 7.57 0.88 35.49
CA ASN A 132 8.25 -0.16 34.73
C ASN A 132 7.62 -0.31 33.33
N ILE A 133 8.44 -0.74 32.37
CA ILE A 133 7.98 -1.07 31.02
C ILE A 133 7.65 -2.55 30.96
N PHE A 134 6.47 -2.87 30.49
CA PHE A 134 5.99 -4.21 30.28
C PHE A 134 5.74 -4.43 28.79
N SER A 135 5.80 -5.69 28.36
CA SER A 135 5.37 -6.14 27.04
C SER A 135 4.41 -7.29 27.17
N PHE A 136 3.49 -7.39 26.24
CA PHE A 136 2.54 -8.50 26.18
C PHE A 136 2.13 -8.74 24.72
N GLU A 137 1.66 -9.94 24.45
CA GLU A 137 1.04 -10.30 23.19
C GLU A 137 -0.41 -9.84 23.23
N LEU A 138 -0.80 -8.98 22.25
CA LEU A 138 -2.17 -8.50 22.14
C LEU A 138 -3.14 -9.65 21.83
N TYR A 139 -4.23 -9.74 22.56
CA TYR A 139 -5.31 -10.65 22.20
C TYR A 139 -6.07 -10.13 20.96
N GLU A 140 -6.67 -11.05 20.22
CA GLU A 140 -7.17 -10.83 18.86
C GLU A 140 -8.10 -9.61 18.73
N GLU A 141 -9.01 -9.41 19.70
CA GLU A 141 -9.99 -8.31 19.67
C GLU A 141 -9.35 -6.92 19.85
N ALA A 142 -8.20 -6.84 20.48
CA ALA A 142 -7.45 -5.60 20.65
C ALA A 142 -6.38 -5.37 19.59
N ARG A 143 -6.04 -6.37 18.77
CA ARG A 143 -5.04 -6.24 17.73
C ARG A 143 -5.48 -5.25 16.65
N PRO A 144 -4.62 -4.31 16.24
CA PRO A 144 -4.88 -3.48 15.07
C PRO A 144 -4.82 -4.34 13.80
N GLN A 145 -5.14 -3.76 12.65
CA GLN A 145 -4.92 -4.46 11.40
C GLN A 145 -3.42 -4.67 11.16
N SER A 146 -3.06 -5.89 10.78
CA SER A 146 -1.67 -6.19 10.40
C SER A 146 -1.31 -5.41 9.13
N VAL A 147 -0.20 -4.70 9.19
CA VAL A 147 0.30 -3.90 8.07
C VAL A 147 1.78 -4.15 7.84
N ALA A 148 2.23 -3.89 6.63
CA ALA A 148 3.64 -3.88 6.25
C ALA A 148 4.05 -2.50 5.77
N LEU A 149 5.28 -2.12 6.02
CA LEU A 149 5.87 -0.89 5.51
C LEU A 149 6.53 -1.16 4.16
N LEU A 150 5.94 -0.59 3.11
CA LEU A 150 6.52 -0.54 1.79
C LEU A 150 7.31 0.76 1.64
N LYS A 151 8.62 0.68 1.38
CA LYS A 151 9.48 1.84 1.20
C LYS A 151 10.45 1.66 0.05
N GLY A 152 10.75 2.75 -0.63
CA GLY A 152 11.70 2.74 -1.74
C GLY A 152 12.14 4.13 -2.16
N VAL A 153 12.92 4.16 -3.23
CA VAL A 153 13.36 5.38 -3.89
C VAL A 153 13.08 5.24 -5.37
N LEU A 154 12.24 6.10 -5.91
CA LEU A 154 12.03 6.17 -7.36
C LEU A 154 13.23 6.80 -8.05
N LYS A 155 13.65 6.20 -9.14
CA LYS A 155 14.73 6.69 -10.00
C LYS A 155 14.31 6.62 -11.46
N ASP A 156 14.79 7.56 -12.26
CA ASP A 156 14.69 7.52 -13.70
C ASP A 156 15.74 6.57 -14.32
N GLU A 157 15.74 6.45 -15.63
CA GLU A 157 16.68 5.64 -16.41
C GLU A 157 18.13 6.06 -16.23
N ASN A 158 18.39 7.30 -15.81
CA ASN A 158 19.74 7.84 -15.54
C ASN A 158 20.16 7.64 -14.07
N GLY A 159 19.29 7.03 -13.25
CA GLY A 159 19.50 6.83 -11.82
C GLY A 159 19.25 8.06 -10.96
N SER A 160 18.70 9.14 -11.53
CA SER A 160 18.34 10.36 -10.80
C SER A 160 17.05 10.15 -10.01
N PRO A 161 16.93 10.72 -8.79
CA PRO A 161 15.70 10.65 -8.04
C PRO A 161 14.51 11.26 -8.79
N VAL A 162 13.35 10.63 -8.69
CA VAL A 162 12.11 11.10 -9.31
C VAL A 162 11.18 11.65 -8.24
N SER A 163 10.84 12.93 -8.36
CA SER A 163 9.82 13.62 -7.55
C SER A 163 8.52 13.81 -8.34
N ASN A 164 7.48 14.32 -7.66
CA ASN A 164 6.17 14.59 -8.26
C ASN A 164 5.58 13.35 -8.96
N ALA A 165 5.67 12.22 -8.29
CA ALA A 165 5.03 10.97 -8.69
C ALA A 165 4.06 10.50 -7.60
N THR A 166 3.17 9.59 -7.96
CA THR A 166 2.26 8.92 -7.03
C THR A 166 2.53 7.42 -7.08
N ILE A 167 2.68 6.80 -5.93
CA ILE A 167 2.64 5.35 -5.79
C ILE A 167 1.20 4.96 -5.53
N GLU A 168 0.66 4.09 -6.36
CA GLU A 168 -0.63 3.44 -6.15
C GLU A 168 -0.41 2.03 -5.61
N VAL A 169 -1.12 1.70 -4.55
CA VAL A 169 -1.14 0.36 -3.96
C VAL A 169 -2.55 -0.19 -4.11
N ALA A 170 -2.70 -1.21 -4.93
CA ALA A 170 -3.96 -1.90 -5.18
C ALA A 170 -3.91 -3.32 -4.61
N TYR A 171 -5.06 -3.85 -4.20
CA TYR A 171 -5.19 -5.16 -3.58
C TYR A 171 -5.98 -6.10 -4.48
N GLU A 172 -5.52 -7.35 -4.63
CA GLU A 172 -6.23 -8.36 -5.40
C GLU A 172 -7.63 -8.60 -4.82
N GLY A 173 -8.64 -8.59 -5.70
CA GLY A 173 -10.05 -8.80 -5.30
C GLY A 173 -10.69 -7.63 -4.53
N SER A 174 -10.06 -6.46 -4.53
CA SER A 174 -10.59 -5.23 -3.93
C SER A 174 -10.54 -4.07 -4.94
N ASP A 175 -11.48 -3.14 -4.81
CA ASP A 175 -11.46 -1.87 -5.54
C ASP A 175 -10.75 -0.76 -4.74
N GLU A 176 -10.24 -1.08 -3.54
CA GLU A 176 -9.50 -0.14 -2.70
C GLU A 176 -8.11 0.13 -3.31
N ILE A 177 -7.78 1.41 -3.46
CA ILE A 177 -6.48 1.87 -3.93
C ILE A 177 -5.94 2.91 -2.96
N THR A 178 -4.76 2.67 -2.45
CA THR A 178 -4.03 3.63 -1.62
C THR A 178 -3.08 4.44 -2.48
N HIS A 179 -3.07 5.77 -2.31
CA HIS A 179 -2.21 6.69 -3.04
C HIS A 179 -1.17 7.32 -2.11
N VAL A 180 0.10 7.23 -2.48
CA VAL A 180 1.21 7.84 -1.73
C VAL A 180 1.97 8.79 -2.64
N LYS A 181 2.01 10.08 -2.27
CA LYS A 181 2.75 11.09 -3.02
C LYS A 181 4.24 11.01 -2.74
N VAL A 182 5.04 11.05 -3.79
CA VAL A 182 6.51 11.17 -3.72
C VAL A 182 6.86 12.64 -3.89
N ASN A 183 6.97 13.35 -2.76
CA ASN A 183 7.09 14.81 -2.75
C ASN A 183 8.52 15.32 -2.52
N GLY A 184 9.44 14.44 -2.13
CA GLY A 184 10.83 14.84 -1.85
C GLY A 184 11.69 14.83 -3.12
N ASP A 185 12.66 15.74 -3.17
CA ASP A 185 13.66 15.77 -4.25
C ASP A 185 14.58 14.53 -4.24
N ASP A 186 14.50 13.73 -3.18
CA ASP A 186 15.26 12.49 -3.01
C ASP A 186 14.54 11.24 -3.55
N GLY A 187 13.34 11.39 -4.11
CA GLY A 187 12.52 10.32 -4.67
C GLY A 187 12.03 9.27 -3.67
N LYS A 188 12.22 9.49 -2.36
CA LYS A 188 11.82 8.53 -1.34
C LYS A 188 10.31 8.49 -1.16
N TYR A 189 9.81 7.29 -0.94
CA TYR A 189 8.42 7.05 -0.57
C TYR A 189 8.32 5.99 0.52
N ALA A 190 7.22 6.03 1.26
CA ALA A 190 6.82 5.00 2.19
C ALA A 190 5.30 4.85 2.14
N ALA A 191 4.82 3.64 1.96
CA ALA A 191 3.41 3.29 1.96
C ALA A 191 3.13 2.24 3.01
N ILE A 192 1.98 2.33 3.65
CA ILE A 192 1.48 1.28 4.52
C ILE A 192 0.60 0.35 3.67
N VAL A 193 0.87 -0.94 3.75
CA VAL A 193 0.14 -1.98 3.04
C VAL A 193 -0.60 -2.85 4.06
N LYS A 194 -1.92 -2.97 3.92
CA LYS A 194 -2.74 -3.85 4.76
C LYS A 194 -2.49 -5.31 4.36
N THR A 195 -2.10 -6.15 5.31
CA THR A 195 -1.71 -7.54 5.04
C THR A 195 -2.68 -8.58 5.58
N GLU A 196 -3.67 -8.14 6.35
CA GLU A 196 -4.64 -9.01 7.05
C GLU A 196 -5.37 -9.97 6.11
N LYS A 197 -5.76 -9.51 4.93
CA LYS A 197 -6.51 -10.32 3.96
C LYS A 197 -5.66 -11.33 3.19
N LYS A 198 -4.35 -11.36 3.42
CA LYS A 198 -3.41 -12.24 2.69
C LYS A 198 -3.63 -12.23 1.17
N GLN A 199 -3.74 -11.02 0.61
CA GLN A 199 -3.96 -10.77 -0.81
C GLN A 199 -2.65 -10.37 -1.49
N ASP A 200 -2.50 -10.68 -2.77
CA ASP A 200 -1.44 -10.09 -3.58
C ASP A 200 -1.65 -8.58 -3.71
N VAL A 201 -0.56 -7.84 -3.72
CA VAL A 201 -0.58 -6.37 -3.79
C VAL A 201 0.17 -5.91 -5.02
N MET A 202 -0.45 -5.03 -5.79
CA MET A 202 0.19 -4.39 -6.92
C MET A 202 0.59 -2.97 -6.56
N VAL A 203 1.84 -2.66 -6.75
CA VAL A 203 2.39 -1.31 -6.60
C VAL A 203 2.66 -0.73 -7.98
N THR A 204 2.10 0.42 -8.27
CA THR A 204 2.23 1.09 -9.57
C THR A 204 2.80 2.49 -9.38
N VAL A 205 3.68 2.93 -10.25
CA VAL A 205 4.13 4.32 -10.32
C VAL A 205 3.25 5.07 -11.31
N LYS A 206 2.74 6.22 -10.87
CA LYS A 206 1.97 7.14 -11.68
C LYS A 206 2.67 8.49 -11.76
N LYS A 207 3.06 8.88 -12.95
CA LYS A 207 3.66 10.17 -13.23
C LYS A 207 3.24 10.62 -14.63
N GLU A 208 2.79 11.87 -14.73
CA GLU A 208 2.36 12.46 -16.00
C GLU A 208 3.46 12.35 -17.08
N GLY A 209 3.07 11.94 -18.29
CA GLY A 209 3.99 11.77 -19.41
C GLY A 209 4.97 10.58 -19.29
N HIS A 210 4.73 9.66 -18.35
CA HIS A 210 5.55 8.47 -18.14
C HIS A 210 4.78 7.18 -18.37
N ALA A 211 5.50 6.13 -18.75
CA ALA A 211 4.94 4.82 -19.03
C ALA A 211 4.43 4.15 -17.76
N PHE A 212 3.44 3.27 -17.94
CA PHE A 212 2.98 2.37 -16.89
C PHE A 212 4.10 1.40 -16.50
N ASP A 213 4.36 1.32 -15.21
CA ASP A 213 5.14 0.24 -14.63
C ASP A 213 4.54 -0.18 -13.30
N SER A 214 4.59 -1.47 -13.02
CA SER A 214 4.03 -2.05 -11.80
C SER A 214 4.87 -3.20 -11.29
N LYS A 215 4.78 -3.43 -9.99
CA LYS A 215 5.37 -4.57 -9.29
C LYS A 215 4.30 -5.31 -8.53
N LEU A 216 4.19 -6.61 -8.78
CA LEU A 216 3.37 -7.51 -7.97
C LEU A 216 4.18 -7.97 -6.74
N ILE A 217 3.60 -7.82 -5.56
CA ILE A 217 4.13 -8.34 -4.30
C ILE A 217 3.19 -9.48 -3.89
N ALA A 218 3.74 -10.67 -3.83
CA ALA A 218 2.96 -11.84 -3.44
C ALA A 218 2.62 -11.80 -1.95
N LYS A 219 1.44 -12.26 -1.59
CA LYS A 219 0.99 -12.34 -0.19
C LYS A 219 1.96 -13.10 0.72
N GLU A 220 2.70 -14.05 0.18
CA GLU A 220 3.70 -14.84 0.89
C GLU A 220 4.95 -14.02 1.27
N ASP A 221 5.16 -12.87 0.65
CA ASP A 221 6.30 -11.99 0.93
C ASP A 221 6.05 -11.08 2.13
N PHE A 222 4.80 -10.88 2.54
CA PHE A 222 4.43 -10.02 3.67
C PHE A 222 4.70 -10.62 5.06
N GLY A 223 5.02 -11.89 5.17
CA GLY A 223 5.44 -12.51 6.45
C GLY A 223 6.93 -12.33 6.75
N LYS A 224 7.68 -11.73 5.84
CA LYS A 224 9.11 -11.45 5.99
C LYS A 224 9.28 -9.98 6.38
N LYS A 225 10.15 -9.71 7.37
CA LYS A 225 10.42 -8.36 7.88
C LYS A 225 10.59 -7.35 6.74
N ASP A 226 9.89 -6.22 6.83
CA ASP A 226 9.99 -5.04 5.96
C ASP A 226 10.12 -5.31 4.45
N VAL A 227 9.02 -5.29 3.73
CA VAL A 227 9.07 -5.33 2.25
C VAL A 227 9.66 -4.02 1.75
N THR A 228 10.90 -4.06 1.27
CA THR A 228 11.54 -2.91 0.64
C THR A 228 11.52 -3.11 -0.88
N ILE A 229 10.75 -2.30 -1.59
CA ILE A 229 10.86 -2.20 -3.05
C ILE A 229 12.08 -1.31 -3.34
N ARG A 230 13.08 -1.87 -3.99
CA ARG A 230 14.26 -1.11 -4.42
C ARG A 230 13.93 -0.35 -5.69
N GLY A 231 14.55 0.81 -5.90
CA GLY A 231 14.29 1.69 -7.05
C GLY A 231 14.38 1.04 -8.43
N LYS A 232 15.12 -0.07 -8.58
CA LYS A 232 15.18 -0.89 -9.80
C LYS A 232 13.97 -1.80 -10.02
N ASP A 233 13.07 -1.86 -9.07
CA ASP A 233 11.87 -2.70 -9.14
C ASP A 233 10.66 -1.95 -9.74
N LEU A 234 10.80 -0.62 -9.94
CA LEU A 234 9.83 0.25 -10.60
C LEU A 234 10.58 1.25 -11.48
N ASP A 235 10.35 1.16 -12.79
CA ASP A 235 10.98 2.02 -13.79
C ASP A 235 10.10 3.25 -14.07
N VAL A 236 10.72 4.43 -14.01
CA VAL A 236 10.05 5.70 -14.34
C VAL A 236 10.56 6.19 -15.69
N LYS A 237 10.04 5.62 -16.77
CA LYS A 237 10.42 5.93 -18.15
C LYS A 237 9.45 6.91 -18.80
N LYS A 238 9.95 7.86 -19.57
CA LYS A 238 9.10 8.76 -20.35
C LYS A 238 8.34 7.98 -21.43
N LEU A 239 7.12 8.41 -21.72
CA LEU A 239 6.38 7.93 -22.88
C LEU A 239 7.01 8.49 -24.18
N VAL A 240 7.36 7.60 -25.09
CA VAL A 240 7.91 7.93 -26.40
C VAL A 240 7.17 7.12 -27.46
N VAL A 241 6.67 7.78 -28.51
CA VAL A 241 6.02 7.10 -29.64
C VAL A 241 7.02 6.19 -30.34
N GLY A 242 6.63 4.94 -30.57
CA GLY A 242 7.46 3.91 -31.19
C GLY A 242 8.32 3.11 -30.20
N GLU A 243 8.39 3.50 -28.93
CA GLU A 243 9.13 2.78 -27.90
C GLU A 243 8.27 1.68 -27.26
N ALA A 244 8.91 0.55 -26.95
CA ALA A 244 8.30 -0.60 -26.31
C ALA A 244 8.60 -0.62 -24.80
N TYR A 245 7.57 -0.93 -24.01
CA TYR A 245 7.63 -1.05 -22.55
C TYR A 245 7.08 -2.41 -22.13
N THR A 246 7.78 -3.11 -21.26
CA THR A 246 7.35 -4.43 -20.78
C THR A 246 6.30 -4.27 -19.68
N ILE A 247 5.17 -5.00 -19.80
CA ILE A 247 4.25 -5.19 -18.69
C ILE A 247 4.77 -6.37 -17.88
N ASN A 248 5.34 -6.06 -16.71
CA ASN A 248 5.95 -7.06 -15.84
C ASN A 248 4.90 -8.05 -15.30
N ASP A 249 5.34 -9.26 -14.98
CA ASP A 249 4.55 -10.30 -14.29
C ASP A 249 3.29 -10.79 -15.04
N ILE A 250 3.19 -10.56 -16.37
CA ILE A 250 2.14 -11.18 -17.18
C ILE A 250 2.49 -12.65 -17.43
N LEU A 251 1.77 -13.53 -16.74
CA LEU A 251 2.00 -14.97 -16.76
C LEU A 251 0.86 -15.72 -17.47
N TYR A 252 1.24 -16.74 -18.19
CA TYR A 252 0.34 -17.67 -18.86
C TYR A 252 0.68 -19.11 -18.44
N ALA A 253 -0.29 -20.01 -18.52
CA ALA A 253 0.00 -21.44 -18.44
C ALA A 253 0.86 -21.87 -19.64
N THR A 254 1.60 -22.97 -19.48
CA THR A 254 2.46 -23.53 -20.56
C THR A 254 1.65 -23.74 -21.83
N SER A 255 2.17 -23.28 -22.95
CA SER A 255 1.55 -23.38 -24.28
C SER A 255 0.10 -22.84 -24.33
N SER A 256 -0.23 -21.86 -23.52
CA SER A 256 -1.56 -21.27 -23.39
C SER A 256 -1.51 -19.75 -23.57
N ALA A 257 -2.62 -19.19 -24.06
CA ALA A 257 -2.88 -17.76 -24.09
C ALA A 257 -3.91 -17.33 -23.02
N VAL A 258 -4.32 -18.24 -22.15
CA VAL A 258 -5.26 -17.94 -21.05
C VAL A 258 -4.54 -17.13 -19.98
N LEU A 259 -5.06 -15.94 -19.69
CA LEU A 259 -4.53 -15.05 -18.65
C LEU A 259 -4.80 -15.64 -17.26
N SER A 260 -3.76 -15.69 -16.42
CA SER A 260 -3.91 -16.03 -15.01
C SER A 260 -4.63 -14.91 -14.25
N ASP A 261 -5.16 -15.20 -13.06
CA ASP A 261 -5.81 -14.16 -12.24
C ASP A 261 -4.82 -13.06 -11.82
N LYS A 262 -3.56 -13.41 -11.54
CA LYS A 262 -2.48 -12.44 -11.31
C LYS A 262 -2.26 -11.52 -12.51
N SER A 263 -2.20 -12.08 -13.73
CA SER A 263 -2.08 -11.27 -14.96
C SER A 263 -3.28 -10.36 -15.16
N LYS A 264 -4.49 -10.85 -14.89
CA LYS A 264 -5.72 -10.04 -14.95
C LYS A 264 -5.68 -8.89 -13.94
N PHE A 265 -5.15 -9.14 -12.75
CA PHE A 265 -5.00 -8.11 -11.73
C PHE A 265 -4.05 -6.99 -12.18
N ILE A 266 -2.90 -7.34 -12.75
CA ILE A 266 -1.95 -6.36 -13.31
C ILE A 266 -2.58 -5.59 -14.47
N LEU A 267 -3.26 -6.29 -15.38
CA LEU A 267 -3.92 -5.66 -16.52
C LEU A 267 -5.07 -4.72 -16.13
N LYS A 268 -5.72 -4.90 -14.99
CA LYS A 268 -6.64 -3.89 -14.43
C LYS A 268 -5.94 -2.57 -14.13
N GLY A 269 -4.73 -2.60 -13.59
CA GLY A 269 -3.91 -1.41 -13.39
C GLY A 269 -3.53 -0.73 -14.71
N PHE A 270 -3.11 -1.54 -15.69
CA PHE A 270 -2.78 -1.01 -17.02
C PHE A 270 -4.00 -0.45 -17.76
N ALA A 271 -5.18 -1.07 -17.62
CA ALA A 271 -6.43 -0.55 -18.18
C ALA A 271 -6.77 0.84 -17.57
N ARG A 272 -6.63 1.01 -16.25
CA ARG A 272 -6.82 2.33 -15.61
C ARG A 272 -5.87 3.37 -16.18
N PHE A 273 -4.58 3.03 -16.31
CA PHE A 273 -3.60 3.91 -16.94
C PHE A 273 -4.04 4.35 -18.34
N LEU A 274 -4.53 3.43 -19.18
CA LEU A 274 -5.02 3.77 -20.52
C LEU A 274 -6.32 4.58 -20.51
N ILE A 275 -7.21 4.33 -19.58
CA ILE A 275 -8.48 5.08 -19.42
C ILE A 275 -8.19 6.52 -18.99
N GLU A 276 -7.24 6.73 -18.07
CA GLU A 276 -6.85 8.07 -17.62
C GLU A 276 -6.04 8.85 -18.65
N ASN A 277 -5.42 8.17 -19.61
CA ASN A 277 -4.64 8.76 -20.71
C ASN A 277 -5.36 8.48 -22.04
N GLU A 278 -6.48 9.13 -22.26
CA GLU A 278 -7.42 8.85 -23.36
C GLU A 278 -6.82 8.99 -24.77
N THR A 279 -5.80 9.82 -24.94
CA THR A 279 -5.16 10.06 -26.24
C THR A 279 -4.16 8.96 -26.64
N ILE A 280 -3.67 8.18 -25.67
CA ILE A 280 -2.64 7.16 -25.91
C ILE A 280 -3.22 5.98 -26.69
N LYS A 281 -2.58 5.63 -27.79
CA LYS A 281 -2.82 4.41 -28.58
C LYS A 281 -1.67 3.45 -28.38
N VAL A 282 -1.95 2.18 -28.16
CA VAL A 282 -0.95 1.16 -27.87
C VAL A 282 -1.08 -0.08 -28.74
N GLY A 283 0.06 -0.62 -29.14
CA GLY A 283 0.18 -1.95 -29.74
C GLY A 283 0.67 -2.95 -28.69
N ILE A 284 -0.13 -3.97 -28.42
CA ILE A 284 0.25 -5.07 -27.52
C ILE A 284 1.11 -6.07 -28.30
N GLN A 285 2.32 -6.37 -27.80
CA GLN A 285 3.26 -7.27 -28.43
C GLN A 285 3.49 -8.50 -27.56
N GLY A 286 3.34 -9.68 -28.16
CA GLY A 286 3.60 -10.97 -27.52
C GLY A 286 4.92 -11.56 -28.01
N HIS A 287 5.70 -12.11 -27.06
CA HIS A 287 6.99 -12.72 -27.34
C HIS A 287 7.11 -14.10 -26.68
N THR A 288 7.90 -14.98 -27.28
CA THR A 288 8.27 -16.30 -26.74
C THR A 288 9.80 -16.37 -26.57
N ASP A 289 10.24 -17.44 -25.94
CA ASP A 289 11.62 -17.91 -26.06
C ASP A 289 11.81 -18.76 -27.34
N ASP A 290 13.00 -19.33 -27.51
CA ASP A 290 13.41 -20.16 -28.66
C ASP A 290 13.07 -21.65 -28.50
N VAL A 291 12.28 -22.01 -27.49
CA VAL A 291 11.92 -23.41 -27.28
C VAL A 291 10.69 -23.77 -28.11
N GLY A 292 10.85 -24.67 -29.06
CA GLY A 292 9.76 -25.22 -29.86
C GLY A 292 9.86 -24.90 -31.36
N ASP A 293 8.73 -24.97 -32.02
CA ASP A 293 8.60 -24.69 -33.47
C ASP A 293 8.25 -23.20 -33.68
N ASP A 294 9.00 -22.53 -34.58
CA ASP A 294 8.88 -21.09 -34.85
C ASP A 294 7.44 -20.66 -35.20
N ASN A 295 6.71 -21.46 -36.02
CA ASN A 295 5.34 -21.13 -36.41
C ASN A 295 4.38 -21.27 -35.21
N ARG A 296 4.62 -22.26 -34.36
CA ARG A 296 3.86 -22.41 -33.09
C ARG A 296 4.16 -21.26 -32.13
N ASN A 297 5.42 -20.86 -32.00
CA ASN A 297 5.83 -19.72 -31.18
C ASN A 297 5.22 -18.42 -31.70
N LEU A 298 5.23 -18.20 -33.02
CA LEU A 298 4.58 -17.05 -33.63
C LEU A 298 3.07 -17.05 -33.29
N LYS A 299 2.38 -18.16 -33.56
CA LYS A 299 0.94 -18.28 -33.29
C LYS A 299 0.60 -18.10 -31.80
N LEU A 300 1.38 -18.71 -30.91
CA LEU A 300 1.18 -18.57 -29.46
C LEU A 300 1.34 -17.11 -29.00
N SER A 301 2.32 -16.40 -29.52
CA SER A 301 2.55 -14.99 -29.18
C SER A 301 1.44 -14.08 -29.72
N GLU A 302 0.89 -14.35 -30.91
CA GLU A 302 -0.29 -13.67 -31.44
C GLU A 302 -1.52 -13.86 -30.54
N ASP A 303 -1.79 -15.12 -30.16
CA ASP A 303 -2.94 -15.46 -29.33
C ASP A 303 -2.81 -14.80 -27.93
N ARG A 304 -1.61 -14.72 -27.36
CA ARG A 304 -1.33 -14.02 -26.10
C ARG A 304 -1.58 -12.54 -26.20
N ALA A 305 -1.02 -11.86 -27.22
CA ALA A 305 -1.24 -10.44 -27.46
C ALA A 305 -2.73 -10.12 -27.65
N LEU A 306 -3.45 -10.98 -28.40
CA LEU A 306 -4.89 -10.86 -28.61
C LEU A 306 -5.68 -11.02 -27.31
N SER A 307 -5.32 -11.98 -26.46
CA SER A 307 -5.98 -12.20 -25.17
C SER A 307 -5.84 -10.98 -24.25
N VAL A 308 -4.65 -10.34 -24.21
CA VAL A 308 -4.44 -9.10 -23.46
C VAL A 308 -5.32 -7.98 -24.02
N LYS A 309 -5.29 -7.75 -25.35
CA LYS A 309 -6.15 -6.75 -26.00
C LYS A 309 -7.63 -6.96 -25.66
N GLN A 310 -8.14 -8.18 -25.83
CA GLN A 310 -9.54 -8.49 -25.53
C GLN A 310 -9.90 -8.22 -24.07
N TYR A 311 -9.00 -8.56 -23.15
CA TYR A 311 -9.20 -8.31 -21.74
C TYR A 311 -9.22 -6.79 -21.42
N LEU A 312 -8.30 -5.99 -21.98
CA LEU A 312 -8.31 -4.54 -21.83
C LEU A 312 -9.60 -3.91 -22.38
N VAL A 313 -10.10 -4.38 -23.52
CA VAL A 313 -11.40 -3.93 -24.07
C VAL A 313 -12.55 -4.28 -23.11
N SER A 314 -12.54 -5.47 -22.51
CA SER A 314 -13.56 -5.86 -21.54
C SER A 314 -13.54 -5.01 -20.26
N LEU A 315 -12.43 -4.35 -19.97
CA LEU A 315 -12.26 -3.39 -18.84
C LEU A 315 -12.61 -1.95 -19.22
N GLY A 316 -13.07 -1.69 -20.46
CA GLY A 316 -13.53 -0.37 -20.89
C GLY A 316 -12.53 0.44 -21.71
N VAL A 317 -11.37 -0.14 -22.08
CA VAL A 317 -10.46 0.55 -23.01
C VAL A 317 -11.04 0.45 -24.43
N GLU A 318 -11.11 1.58 -25.15
CA GLU A 318 -11.65 1.61 -26.51
C GLU A 318 -10.83 0.75 -27.48
N ALA A 319 -11.51 -0.13 -28.22
CA ALA A 319 -10.89 -1.12 -29.11
C ALA A 319 -10.05 -0.48 -30.25
N ASN A 320 -10.42 0.73 -30.70
CA ASN A 320 -9.73 1.48 -31.75
C ASN A 320 -8.38 2.09 -31.29
N ARG A 321 -8.14 2.08 -29.97
CA ARG A 321 -6.88 2.53 -29.36
C ARG A 321 -5.88 1.39 -29.15
N LEU A 322 -6.29 0.15 -29.46
CA LEU A 322 -5.52 -1.06 -29.19
C LEU A 322 -5.26 -1.85 -30.48
N THR A 323 -4.00 -2.12 -30.76
CA THR A 323 -3.59 -3.14 -31.71
C THR A 323 -2.95 -4.34 -30.98
N SER A 324 -2.79 -5.48 -31.66
CA SER A 324 -2.10 -6.64 -31.08
C SER A 324 -1.32 -7.38 -32.14
N LYS A 325 -0.08 -7.81 -31.82
CA LYS A 325 0.80 -8.54 -32.74
C LYS A 325 1.69 -9.52 -31.97
N GLY A 326 1.88 -10.71 -32.51
CA GLY A 326 2.89 -11.67 -32.06
C GLY A 326 4.18 -11.52 -32.83
N PHE A 327 5.28 -11.78 -32.17
CA PHE A 327 6.62 -11.79 -32.74
C PHE A 327 7.32 -13.14 -32.56
N GLY A 328 6.69 -14.10 -31.87
CA GLY A 328 7.35 -15.37 -31.56
C GLY A 328 8.66 -15.12 -30.84
N GLU A 329 9.71 -15.81 -31.25
CA GLU A 329 11.07 -15.72 -30.72
C GLU A 329 11.96 -14.72 -31.48
N THR A 330 11.43 -14.03 -32.51
CA THR A 330 12.24 -13.21 -33.44
C THR A 330 12.81 -11.94 -32.83
N MET A 331 12.30 -11.52 -31.65
CA MET A 331 12.73 -10.30 -30.96
C MET A 331 13.10 -10.60 -29.50
N PRO A 332 14.19 -11.32 -29.24
CA PRO A 332 14.63 -11.60 -27.87
C PRO A 332 15.21 -10.35 -27.20
N ASN A 333 14.88 -10.12 -25.93
CA ASN A 333 15.49 -9.06 -25.11
C ASN A 333 16.89 -9.42 -24.63
N VAL A 334 17.14 -10.71 -24.44
CA VAL A 334 18.41 -11.29 -23.99
C VAL A 334 18.69 -12.58 -24.74
N PRO A 335 19.96 -13.06 -24.82
CA PRO A 335 20.24 -14.36 -25.42
C PRO A 335 19.47 -15.49 -24.75
N ASN A 336 18.98 -16.46 -25.54
CA ASN A 336 18.23 -17.64 -25.04
C ASN A 336 19.17 -18.75 -24.50
N ASP A 337 20.22 -18.41 -23.79
CA ASP A 337 21.30 -19.28 -23.32
C ASP A 337 21.05 -19.94 -21.97
N SER A 338 20.05 -19.47 -21.24
CA SER A 338 19.68 -20.00 -19.94
C SER A 338 18.17 -19.91 -19.72
N GLU A 339 17.61 -20.73 -18.80
CA GLU A 339 16.20 -20.67 -18.47
C GLU A 339 15.81 -19.30 -17.87
N GLN A 340 16.72 -18.67 -17.12
CA GLN A 340 16.50 -17.32 -16.59
C GLN A 340 16.37 -16.29 -17.72
N ASN A 341 17.17 -16.40 -18.77
CA ASN A 341 17.10 -15.52 -19.93
C ASN A 341 15.90 -15.83 -20.82
N ARG A 342 15.58 -17.12 -21.05
CA ARG A 342 14.34 -17.52 -21.73
C ARG A 342 13.11 -16.97 -21.04
N ALA A 343 13.05 -17.04 -19.70
CA ALA A 343 11.94 -16.46 -18.95
C ALA A 343 11.75 -14.95 -19.18
N LYS A 344 12.82 -14.19 -19.39
CA LYS A 344 12.75 -12.76 -19.75
C LYS A 344 12.26 -12.53 -21.19
N ASN A 345 12.51 -13.49 -22.08
CA ASN A 345 12.03 -13.41 -23.48
C ASN A 345 10.54 -13.78 -23.59
N ARG A 346 10.01 -14.62 -22.70
CA ARG A 346 8.55 -14.89 -22.57
C ARG A 346 7.84 -13.70 -21.92
N ARG A 347 7.59 -12.64 -22.68
CA ARG A 347 7.07 -11.37 -22.18
C ARG A 347 5.92 -10.82 -23.00
N THR A 348 5.25 -9.84 -22.44
CA THR A 348 4.26 -9.01 -23.12
C THR A 348 4.71 -7.55 -23.00
N ASP A 349 4.90 -6.91 -24.14
CA ASP A 349 5.23 -5.50 -24.24
C ASP A 349 4.02 -4.69 -24.72
N PHE A 350 4.03 -3.38 -24.46
CA PHE A 350 3.18 -2.42 -25.16
C PHE A 350 4.06 -1.36 -25.85
N VAL A 351 3.67 -0.98 -27.05
CA VAL A 351 4.32 0.08 -27.83
C VAL A 351 3.38 1.25 -27.95
N ILE A 352 3.89 2.47 -27.75
CA ILE A 352 3.11 3.68 -27.97
C ILE A 352 2.99 3.92 -29.48
N GLU A 353 1.79 3.81 -30.03
CA GLU A 353 1.50 4.03 -31.45
C GLU A 353 1.01 5.47 -31.75
N GLY A 354 0.62 6.21 -30.70
CA GLY A 354 0.19 7.61 -30.79
C GLY A 354 -0.20 8.17 -29.41
N MET A 355 -0.14 9.48 -29.30
CA MET A 355 -0.51 10.25 -28.11
C MET A 355 -1.35 11.47 -28.51
#